data_6ceda6c33680b0849043d91e74cd100d
#
_entry.id   6ceda6c33680b0849043d91e74cd100d
#
_cell.length_a   1.000
_cell.length_b   1.000
_cell.length_c   1.000
_cell.angle_alpha   90.00
_cell.angle_beta   90.00
_cell.angle_gamma   90.00
#
_symmetry.space_group_name_H-M   'P 1'
#
loop_
_entity.id
_entity.type
_entity.pdbx_description
1 polymer ?
#
loop_
_entity_poly.entity_id
_entity_poly.type
_entity_poly.pdbx_seq_one_letter_code
_entity_poly.pdbx_strand_id
1 'polypeptide(L)'
;MSELMKMYETALDRKENPEEGSYTSYLYEKGLSKILKKIGEETSEVIIAALSESKEDLIGELNDLIYHLIVLMAEKGITPEEIEEVMAARSLKQHNLKAERRPVEKI
;
A
#
# COMPACT_ATOMS: atom_id res chain seq x y z
N MET A 1 11.44 -6.83 -14.69
CA MET A 1 10.68 -6.78 -13.42
C MET A 1 10.39 -5.34 -13.08
N SER A 2 9.15 -5.06 -12.70
CA SER A 2 8.75 -3.71 -12.37
C SER A 2 9.37 -3.27 -11.05
N GLU A 3 9.41 -1.95 -10.83
CA GLU A 3 9.91 -1.43 -9.57
C GLU A 3 9.02 -1.84 -8.41
N LEU A 4 7.70 -1.95 -8.65
CA LEU A 4 6.79 -2.41 -7.61
C LEU A 4 7.12 -3.83 -7.18
N MET A 5 7.40 -4.72 -8.13
CA MET A 5 7.79 -6.09 -7.81
C MET A 5 9.10 -6.14 -7.06
N LYS A 6 10.07 -5.32 -7.46
CA LYS A 6 11.34 -5.26 -6.76
C LYS A 6 11.13 -4.80 -5.32
N MET A 7 10.27 -3.81 -5.13
CA MET A 7 9.97 -3.30 -3.79
C MET A 7 9.34 -4.39 -2.93
N TYR A 8 8.42 -5.16 -3.51
CA TYR A 8 7.80 -6.25 -2.76
C TYR A 8 8.83 -7.32 -2.38
N GLU A 9 9.71 -7.69 -3.32
CA GLU A 9 10.72 -8.70 -3.03
C GLU A 9 11.69 -8.22 -1.97
N THR A 10 12.06 -6.95 -2.02
CA THR A 10 12.93 -6.39 -0.98
C THR A 10 12.23 -6.39 0.38
N ALA A 11 10.96 -6.01 0.40
CA ALA A 11 10.20 -6.00 1.65
C ALA A 11 10.09 -7.41 2.22
N LEU A 12 9.85 -8.39 1.37
CA LEU A 12 9.76 -9.78 1.81
C LEU A 12 11.10 -10.27 2.36
N ASP A 13 12.19 -9.91 1.67
CA ASP A 13 13.51 -10.29 2.12
C ASP A 13 13.85 -9.68 3.48
N ARG A 14 13.50 -8.43 3.72
CA ARG A 14 13.77 -7.78 5.00
C ARG A 14 12.98 -8.40 6.14
N LYS A 15 11.86 -9.02 5.83
CA LYS A 15 11.10 -9.73 6.84
C LYS A 15 11.84 -10.99 7.28
N GLU A 16 12.41 -11.72 6.33
CA GLU A 16 13.11 -12.97 6.62
C GLU A 16 14.55 -12.75 7.07
N ASN A 17 15.16 -11.70 6.57
CA ASN A 17 16.56 -11.38 6.84
C ASN A 17 16.65 -9.93 7.32
N PRO A 18 16.31 -9.67 8.60
CA PRO A 18 16.35 -8.30 9.11
C PRO A 18 17.74 -7.69 8.96
N GLU A 19 17.77 -6.40 8.70
CA GLU A 19 19.02 -5.69 8.42
C GLU A 19 19.05 -4.44 9.28
N GLU A 20 20.14 -4.30 10.03
CA GLU A 20 20.30 -3.13 10.88
C GLU A 20 20.35 -1.87 10.02
N GLY A 21 19.64 -0.83 10.47
CA GLY A 21 19.59 0.41 9.71
C GLY A 21 18.52 0.43 8.64
N SER A 22 17.84 -0.69 8.40
CA SER A 22 16.77 -0.74 7.42
C SER A 22 15.47 -0.24 8.03
N TYR A 23 14.83 0.73 7.38
CA TYR A 23 13.52 1.21 7.82
C TYR A 23 12.47 0.11 7.72
N THR A 24 12.55 -0.70 6.67
CA THR A 24 11.62 -1.81 6.50
C THR A 24 11.73 -2.81 7.65
N SER A 25 12.97 -3.15 8.03
CA SER A 25 13.16 -4.03 9.16
C SER A 25 12.64 -3.42 10.45
N TYR A 26 12.82 -2.11 10.61
CA TYR A 26 12.27 -1.38 11.75
C TYR A 26 10.76 -1.51 11.83
N LEU A 27 10.07 -1.39 10.67
CA LEU A 27 8.62 -1.52 10.65
C LEU A 27 8.18 -2.90 11.11
N TYR A 28 8.85 -3.95 10.64
CA TYR A 28 8.50 -5.30 11.07
C TYR A 28 8.75 -5.48 12.56
N GLU A 29 9.85 -4.93 13.06
CA GLU A 29 10.16 -5.02 14.47
C GLU A 29 9.08 -4.38 15.33
N LYS A 30 8.58 -3.22 14.90
CA LYS A 30 7.52 -2.53 15.62
C LYS A 30 6.17 -3.20 15.45
N GLY A 31 5.98 -3.94 14.37
CA GLY A 31 4.80 -4.77 14.19
C GLY A 31 3.68 -4.12 13.43
N LEU A 32 2.61 -4.88 13.31
CA LEU A 32 1.49 -4.51 12.46
C LEU A 32 0.88 -3.17 12.82
N SER A 33 0.74 -2.86 14.10
CA SER A 33 0.10 -1.60 14.47
C SER A 33 0.89 -0.40 13.98
N LYS A 34 2.23 -0.50 13.97
CA LYS A 34 3.05 0.60 13.45
C LYS A 34 2.90 0.73 11.94
N ILE A 35 2.87 -0.40 11.24
CA ILE A 35 2.68 -0.39 9.80
C ILE A 35 1.34 0.27 9.45
N LEU A 36 0.28 -0.10 10.17
CA LEU A 36 -1.05 0.45 9.92
C LEU A 36 -1.11 1.94 10.25
N LYS A 37 -0.45 2.35 11.32
CA LYS A 37 -0.40 3.76 11.68
C LYS A 37 0.28 4.58 10.57
N LYS A 38 1.37 4.05 10.02
CA LYS A 38 2.06 4.74 8.93
C LYS A 38 1.19 4.83 7.69
N ILE A 39 0.44 3.79 7.37
CA ILE A 39 -0.48 3.85 6.23
C ILE A 39 -1.50 4.96 6.42
N GLY A 40 -2.05 5.09 7.62
CA GLY A 40 -2.99 6.17 7.90
C GLY A 40 -2.35 7.55 7.72
N GLU A 41 -1.12 7.71 8.23
CA GLU A 41 -0.41 8.98 8.11
C GLU A 41 -0.12 9.31 6.65
N GLU A 42 0.38 8.32 5.88
CA GLU A 42 0.71 8.58 4.48
C GLU A 42 -0.53 8.85 3.64
N THR A 43 -1.65 8.21 3.98
CA THR A 43 -2.91 8.48 3.30
C THR A 43 -3.32 9.94 3.51
N SER A 44 -3.20 10.44 4.73
CA SER A 44 -3.51 11.83 5.03
C SER A 44 -2.61 12.78 4.24
N GLU A 45 -1.32 12.44 4.12
CA GLU A 45 -0.38 13.28 3.39
C GLU A 45 -0.68 13.30 1.89
N VAL A 46 -1.16 12.17 1.34
CA VAL A 46 -1.59 12.14 -0.05
C VAL A 46 -2.76 13.10 -0.27
N ILE A 47 -3.71 13.08 0.66
CA ILE A 47 -4.88 13.96 0.55
C ILE A 47 -4.44 15.43 0.58
N ILE A 48 -3.57 15.76 1.52
CA ILE A 48 -3.08 17.14 1.64
C ILE A 48 -2.32 17.56 0.39
N ALA A 49 -1.44 16.69 -0.10
CA ALA A 49 -0.65 16.99 -1.28
C ALA A 49 -1.53 17.18 -2.51
N ALA A 50 -2.56 16.37 -2.65
CA ALA A 50 -3.47 16.47 -3.79
C ALA A 50 -4.24 17.78 -3.77
N LEU A 51 -4.52 18.31 -2.59
CA LEU A 51 -5.31 19.54 -2.45
C LEU A 51 -4.48 20.79 -2.55
N SER A 52 -3.20 20.77 -2.11
CA SER A 52 -2.50 22.02 -1.88
C SER A 52 -1.02 22.02 -2.27
N GLU A 53 -0.50 20.95 -2.82
CA GLU A 53 0.92 20.87 -3.12
C GLU A 53 1.16 20.60 -4.60
N SER A 54 2.44 20.54 -4.98
CA SER A 54 2.79 20.34 -6.37
C SER A 54 2.58 18.89 -6.82
N LYS A 55 2.59 18.70 -8.13
CA LYS A 55 2.50 17.36 -8.69
C LYS A 55 3.65 16.48 -8.20
N GLU A 56 4.84 17.06 -8.12
CA GLU A 56 6.00 16.31 -7.65
C GLU A 56 5.83 15.87 -6.20
N ASP A 57 5.29 16.76 -5.36
CA ASP A 57 5.04 16.40 -3.98
C ASP A 57 4.02 15.27 -3.87
N LEU A 58 2.97 15.35 -4.69
CA LEU A 58 1.95 14.30 -4.69
C LEU A 58 2.53 12.96 -5.13
N ILE A 59 3.39 12.97 -6.16
CA ILE A 59 4.05 11.74 -6.59
C ILE A 59 4.87 11.14 -5.46
N GLY A 60 5.57 11.98 -4.70
CA GLY A 60 6.35 11.51 -3.56
C GLY A 60 5.47 10.88 -2.49
N GLU A 61 4.35 11.53 -2.15
CA GLU A 61 3.46 10.99 -1.13
C GLU A 61 2.78 9.70 -1.59
N LEU A 62 2.43 9.62 -2.87
CA LEU A 62 1.88 8.37 -3.41
C LEU A 62 2.89 7.25 -3.30
N ASN A 63 4.16 7.53 -3.58
CA ASN A 63 5.21 6.53 -3.42
C ASN A 63 5.33 6.07 -1.98
N ASP A 64 5.27 7.00 -1.03
CA ASP A 64 5.34 6.65 0.38
C ASP A 64 4.18 5.76 0.79
N LEU A 65 2.98 6.07 0.31
CA LEU A 65 1.82 5.25 0.62
C LEU A 65 1.96 3.86 0.00
N ILE A 66 2.34 3.78 -1.27
CA ILE A 66 2.50 2.50 -1.96
C ILE A 66 3.53 1.65 -1.24
N TYR A 67 4.64 2.25 -0.82
CA TYR A 67 5.68 1.52 -0.10
C TYR A 67 5.13 0.86 1.16
N HIS A 68 4.38 1.62 1.96
CA HIS A 68 3.85 1.07 3.20
C HIS A 68 2.77 0.01 2.95
N LEU A 69 1.99 0.18 1.88
CA LEU A 69 1.02 -0.85 1.50
C LEU A 69 1.72 -2.14 1.11
N ILE A 70 2.85 -2.04 0.41
CA ILE A 70 3.62 -3.22 0.03
C ILE A 70 4.18 -3.91 1.26
N VAL A 71 4.67 -3.15 2.24
CA VAL A 71 5.15 -3.75 3.49
C VAL A 71 4.01 -4.47 4.20
N LEU A 72 2.80 -3.89 4.19
CA LEU A 72 1.64 -4.56 4.77
C LEU A 72 1.34 -5.86 4.05
N MET A 73 1.42 -5.86 2.72
CA MET A 73 1.20 -7.09 1.96
C MET A 73 2.18 -8.17 2.41
N ALA A 74 3.46 -7.83 2.46
CA ALA A 74 4.46 -8.80 2.88
C ALA A 74 4.21 -9.28 4.30
N GLU A 75 3.82 -8.39 5.19
CA GLU A 75 3.54 -8.75 6.57
C GLU A 75 2.37 -9.71 6.69
N LYS A 76 1.35 -9.53 5.87
CA LYS A 76 0.15 -10.36 5.91
C LYS A 76 0.19 -11.54 4.96
N GLY A 77 1.30 -11.73 4.25
CA GLY A 77 1.43 -12.87 3.35
C GLY A 77 0.61 -12.73 2.08
N ILE A 78 0.34 -11.50 1.65
CA ILE A 78 -0.41 -11.26 0.43
C ILE A 78 0.57 -11.00 -0.71
N THR A 79 0.39 -11.70 -1.83
CA THR A 79 1.28 -11.56 -2.97
C THR A 79 0.72 -10.59 -4.00
N PRO A 80 1.60 -9.99 -4.83
CA PRO A 80 1.12 -9.17 -5.93
C PRO A 80 0.20 -9.93 -6.87
N GLU A 81 0.44 -11.23 -7.05
CA GLU A 81 -0.40 -12.06 -7.90
C GLU A 81 -1.82 -12.13 -7.37
N GLU A 82 -1.97 -12.24 -6.06
CA GLU A 82 -3.31 -12.27 -5.46
C GLU A 82 -4.05 -10.96 -5.69
N ILE A 83 -3.34 -9.85 -5.58
CA ILE A 83 -3.93 -8.54 -5.85
C ILE A 83 -4.37 -8.47 -7.32
N GLU A 84 -3.51 -8.93 -8.23
CA GLU A 84 -3.80 -8.84 -9.66
C GLU A 84 -4.93 -9.77 -10.07
N GLU A 85 -5.07 -10.90 -9.43
CA GLU A 85 -6.19 -11.80 -9.72
C GLU A 85 -7.53 -11.10 -9.47
N VAL A 86 -7.63 -10.39 -8.37
CA VAL A 86 -8.86 -9.66 -8.06
C VAL A 86 -9.06 -8.51 -9.04
N MET A 87 -7.98 -7.81 -9.39
CA MET A 87 -8.06 -6.74 -10.37
C MET A 87 -8.57 -7.27 -11.71
N ALA A 88 -8.03 -8.42 -12.16
CA ALA A 88 -8.44 -9.01 -13.42
C ALA A 88 -9.91 -9.40 -13.39
N ALA A 89 -10.36 -10.00 -12.28
CA ALA A 89 -11.76 -10.38 -12.16
C ALA A 89 -12.68 -9.15 -12.20
N ARG A 90 -12.24 -8.07 -11.53
CA ARG A 90 -13.04 -6.85 -11.53
C ARG A 90 -13.06 -6.17 -12.88
N SER A 91 -11.97 -6.24 -13.64
CA SER A 91 -11.92 -5.62 -14.96
C SER A 91 -12.85 -6.27 -15.95
N LEU A 92 -13.28 -7.50 -15.71
CA LEU A 92 -14.27 -8.15 -16.56
C LEU A 92 -15.66 -7.57 -16.38
N LYS A 93 -15.87 -6.73 -15.37
CA LYS A 93 -17.16 -6.15 -15.07
C LYS A 93 -17.13 -4.65 -15.34
N GLN A 94 -16.79 -4.30 -16.58
CA GLN A 94 -16.59 -2.89 -16.93
C GLN A 94 -17.85 -2.05 -16.82
N HIS A 95 -19.01 -2.67 -16.87
CA HIS A 95 -20.27 -1.94 -16.80
C HIS A 95 -21.01 -2.25 -15.53
N ASN A 96 -20.28 -2.35 -14.43
CA ASN A 96 -20.86 -2.72 -13.16
C ASN A 96 -21.24 -1.54 -12.28
N LEU A 97 -21.30 -0.34 -12.87
CA LEU A 97 -21.71 0.83 -12.12
C LEU A 97 -23.14 0.67 -11.66
N LYS A 98 -23.36 0.83 -10.37
CA LYS A 98 -24.68 0.76 -9.79
C LYS A 98 -25.21 2.16 -9.62
N ALA A 99 -26.53 2.33 -9.84
CA ALA A 99 -27.14 3.63 -9.73
C ALA A 99 -26.87 4.23 -8.36
N GLU A 100 -26.75 3.36 -7.36
CA GLU A 100 -26.58 3.85 -6.02
C GLU A 100 -25.88 2.80 -5.19
N ARG A 101 -24.78 3.19 -4.55
CA ARG A 101 -24.12 2.31 -3.62
C ARG A 101 -24.71 2.51 -2.26
N ARG A 102 -24.94 1.43 -1.58
CA ARG A 102 -25.41 1.53 -0.22
C ARG A 102 -24.35 2.18 0.65
N PRO A 103 -24.72 3.15 1.45
CA PRO A 103 -23.75 3.75 2.36
C PRO A 103 -23.21 2.70 3.33
N VAL A 104 -22.03 2.96 3.84
CA VAL A 104 -21.49 2.13 4.89
C VAL A 104 -22.24 2.48 6.15
N GLU A 105 -23.00 1.53 6.65
CA GLU A 105 -23.91 1.81 7.77
C GLU A 105 -23.27 1.61 9.11
N LYS A 106 -22.18 0.89 9.15
CA LYS A 106 -21.46 0.74 10.38
C LYS A 106 -20.01 0.57 10.10
N ILE A 107 -19.27 1.09 10.94
CA ILE A 107 -17.84 1.19 10.76
C ILE A 107 -17.16 0.62 11.98
#